data_f3b5f0791857d6c2f6d19b6dd89ec5c6
#
_entry.id   f3b5f0791857d6c2f6d19b6dd89ec5c6
#
_cell.length_a   1.000
_cell.length_b   1.000
_cell.length_c   1.000
_cell.angle_alpha   90.00
_cell.angle_beta   90.00
_cell.angle_gamma   90.00
#
_symmetry.space_group_name_H-M   'P 1'
#
loop_
_entity.id
_entity.type
_entity.pdbx_description
1 polymer ?
#
loop_
_entity_poly.entity_id
_entity_poly.type
_entity_poly.pdbx_seq_one_letter_code
_entity_poly.pdbx_strand_id
1 'polypeptide(L)'
;MLVTKIKLTLIIALGLIPALLKAQNVANIGIGGEIGLPSGNFAGVSAVGLGASVKADLPVANNLALSLNAGYINFFGRRNQVLQVQDLSYAPAKAGLKYWLSEGFYAEGQLGVALPLSSGLKTLFAWSPGIGTQFRLSGENKLDLGIRYEGWTGKRDSNLIAANTINTKGFAGLRFAYVFGL
;
A
#
# COMPACT_ATOMS: atom_id res chain seq x y z
N MET A 1 12.71 -23.99 -17.10
CA MET A 1 13.05 -24.09 -15.65
C MET A 1 12.54 -22.94 -14.79
N LEU A 2 12.61 -21.68 -15.19
CA LEU A 2 12.14 -20.53 -14.39
C LEU A 2 10.62 -20.54 -14.18
N VAL A 3 9.85 -20.77 -15.22
CA VAL A 3 8.36 -20.80 -15.20
C VAL A 3 7.82 -21.92 -14.29
N THR A 4 8.51 -23.07 -14.25
CA THR A 4 8.12 -24.20 -13.39
C THR A 4 8.35 -23.88 -11.92
N LYS A 5 9.44 -23.17 -11.59
CA LYS A 5 9.73 -22.72 -10.21
C LYS A 5 8.71 -21.69 -9.75
N ILE A 6 8.32 -20.75 -10.61
CA ILE A 6 7.29 -19.73 -10.29
C ILE A 6 5.93 -20.40 -10.05
N LYS A 7 5.52 -21.35 -10.87
CA LYS A 7 4.28 -22.12 -10.67
C LYS A 7 4.29 -22.90 -9.37
N LEU A 8 5.40 -23.56 -9.04
CA LEU A 8 5.53 -24.33 -7.80
C LEU A 8 5.47 -23.42 -6.56
N THR A 9 6.14 -22.27 -6.58
CA THR A 9 6.08 -21.29 -5.49
C THR A 9 4.68 -20.74 -5.30
N LEU A 10 3.96 -20.48 -6.40
CA LEU A 10 2.58 -20.00 -6.35
C LEU A 10 1.62 -21.04 -5.77
N ILE A 11 1.79 -22.32 -6.12
CA ILE A 11 0.99 -23.44 -5.60
C ILE A 11 1.26 -23.65 -4.12
N ILE A 12 2.51 -23.57 -3.68
CA ILE A 12 2.88 -23.67 -2.25
C ILE A 12 2.31 -22.49 -1.46
N ALA A 13 2.38 -21.27 -1.99
CA ALA A 13 1.79 -20.09 -1.39
C ALA A 13 0.26 -20.19 -1.27
N LEU A 14 -0.41 -20.69 -2.33
CA LEU A 14 -1.87 -20.92 -2.31
C LEU A 14 -2.26 -22.05 -1.34
N GLY A 15 -1.43 -23.08 -1.20
CA GLY A 15 -1.66 -24.21 -0.29
C GLY A 15 -1.48 -23.88 1.20
N LEU A 16 -0.74 -22.82 1.52
CA LEU A 16 -0.55 -22.33 2.89
C LEU A 16 -1.72 -21.47 3.38
N ILE A 17 -2.52 -20.92 2.47
CA ILE A 17 -3.68 -20.07 2.81
C ILE A 17 -4.69 -20.80 3.72
N PRO A 18 -5.14 -22.05 3.42
CA PRO A 18 -6.10 -22.72 4.29
C PRO A 18 -5.54 -23.13 5.66
N ALA A 19 -4.22 -23.31 5.80
CA ALA A 19 -3.60 -23.58 7.10
C ALA A 19 -3.61 -22.38 8.03
N LEU A 20 -3.57 -21.15 7.47
CA LEU A 20 -3.68 -19.89 8.22
C LEU A 20 -5.13 -19.58 8.62
N LEU A 21 -6.12 -20.11 7.91
CA LEU A 21 -7.55 -19.87 8.18
C LEU A 21 -8.11 -20.70 9.35
N LYS A 22 -7.36 -21.66 9.88
CA LYS A 22 -7.77 -22.43 11.07
C LYS A 22 -7.51 -21.72 12.40
N ALA A 23 -6.85 -20.56 12.40
CA ALA A 23 -6.81 -19.71 13.58
C ALA A 23 -8.20 -19.05 13.71
N GLN A 24 -8.91 -19.35 14.78
CA GLN A 24 -10.29 -18.95 15.11
C GLN A 24 -10.51 -17.43 15.26
N ASN A 25 -9.74 -16.61 14.59
CA ASN A 25 -9.85 -15.16 14.59
C ASN A 25 -10.38 -14.70 13.22
N VAL A 26 -11.48 -14.03 13.27
CA VAL A 26 -12.22 -13.51 12.10
C VAL A 26 -11.35 -12.53 11.32
N ALA A 27 -11.20 -12.76 10.02
CA ALA A 27 -10.52 -11.83 9.13
C ALA A 27 -11.30 -10.51 9.06
N ASN A 28 -10.60 -9.39 9.08
CA ASN A 28 -11.22 -8.09 8.90
C ASN A 28 -10.93 -7.59 7.47
N ILE A 29 -11.98 -7.20 6.75
CA ILE A 29 -11.84 -6.59 5.42
C ILE A 29 -12.25 -5.14 5.51
N GLY A 30 -11.38 -4.23 5.08
CA GLY A 30 -11.62 -2.79 5.08
C GLY A 30 -11.60 -2.22 3.67
N ILE A 31 -12.58 -1.38 3.35
CA ILE A 31 -12.63 -0.60 2.10
C ILE A 31 -12.55 0.87 2.46
N GLY A 32 -11.68 1.63 1.80
CA GLY A 32 -11.50 3.02 2.17
C GLY A 32 -10.90 3.91 1.10
N GLY A 33 -11.05 5.21 1.34
CA GLY A 33 -10.40 6.26 0.59
C GLY A 33 -8.98 6.54 1.07
N GLU A 34 -8.16 7.03 0.18
CA GLU A 34 -6.76 7.34 0.42
C GLU A 34 -6.40 8.72 -0.10
N ILE A 35 -5.64 9.46 0.69
CA ILE A 35 -5.08 10.75 0.30
C ILE A 35 -3.55 10.62 0.41
N GLY A 36 -2.85 10.96 -0.66
CA GLY A 36 -1.39 10.99 -0.71
C GLY A 36 -0.87 12.42 -0.81
N LEU A 37 -0.04 12.84 0.13
CA LEU A 37 0.61 14.14 0.13
C LEU A 37 2.08 13.96 -0.25
N PRO A 38 2.48 14.27 -1.49
CA PRO A 38 3.84 14.13 -1.98
C PRO A 38 4.84 14.89 -1.12
N SER A 39 6.04 14.32 -0.94
CA SER A 39 7.14 14.91 -0.17
C SER A 39 8.45 14.93 -0.97
N GLY A 40 9.40 15.75 -0.56
CA GLY A 40 10.69 15.89 -1.21
C GLY A 40 10.58 16.22 -2.70
N ASN A 41 11.39 15.56 -3.53
CA ASN A 41 11.41 15.79 -4.98
C ASN A 41 10.08 15.46 -5.66
N PHE A 42 9.28 14.55 -5.07
CA PHE A 42 7.98 14.19 -5.63
C PHE A 42 6.95 15.32 -5.48
N ALA A 43 7.04 16.12 -4.41
CA ALA A 43 6.21 17.31 -4.23
C ALA A 43 6.45 18.41 -5.28
N GLY A 44 7.61 18.40 -5.94
CA GLY A 44 7.92 19.33 -7.04
C GLY A 44 7.11 19.06 -8.31
N VAL A 45 6.70 17.82 -8.54
CA VAL A 45 6.02 17.36 -9.77
C VAL A 45 4.55 16.98 -9.56
N SER A 46 4.15 16.63 -8.35
CA SER A 46 2.78 16.22 -8.02
C SER A 46 2.22 17.05 -6.87
N ALA A 47 0.93 17.35 -6.93
CA ALA A 47 0.23 18.18 -5.93
C ALA A 47 -0.35 17.33 -4.80
N VAL A 48 -1.26 16.43 -5.13
CA VAL A 48 -1.95 15.53 -4.20
C VAL A 48 -2.30 14.24 -4.91
N GLY A 49 -2.36 13.15 -4.18
CA GLY A 49 -2.87 11.86 -4.65
C GLY A 49 -4.24 11.58 -4.04
N LEU A 50 -5.17 11.09 -4.84
CA LEU A 50 -6.45 10.57 -4.37
C LEU A 50 -6.62 9.15 -4.85
N GLY A 51 -7.16 8.29 -3.99
CA GLY A 51 -7.30 6.90 -4.28
C GLY A 51 -8.30 6.16 -3.40
N ALA A 52 -8.36 4.85 -3.63
CA ALA A 52 -9.13 3.93 -2.82
C ALA A 52 -8.37 2.61 -2.66
N SER A 53 -8.60 1.91 -1.56
CA SER A 53 -7.96 0.62 -1.30
C SER A 53 -8.88 -0.36 -0.58
N VAL A 54 -8.60 -1.64 -0.80
CA VAL A 54 -9.11 -2.75 -0.03
C VAL A 54 -7.96 -3.31 0.80
N LYS A 55 -8.19 -3.53 2.08
CA LYS A 55 -7.23 -4.12 3.00
C LYS A 55 -7.85 -5.29 3.75
N ALA A 56 -7.13 -6.41 3.81
CA ALA A 56 -7.49 -7.56 4.61
C ALA A 56 -6.46 -7.73 5.73
N ASP A 57 -6.92 -7.79 6.96
CA ASP A 57 -6.12 -8.09 8.14
C ASP A 57 -6.46 -9.50 8.63
N LEU A 58 -5.48 -10.40 8.58
CA LEU A 58 -5.58 -11.79 8.98
C LEU A 58 -4.86 -11.96 10.32
N PRO A 59 -5.57 -12.10 11.45
CA PRO A 59 -4.95 -12.29 12.75
C PRO A 59 -4.09 -13.56 12.77
N VAL A 60 -2.83 -13.45 13.18
CA VAL A 60 -1.87 -14.56 13.31
C VAL A 60 -1.45 -14.81 14.75
N ALA A 61 -1.63 -13.81 15.62
CA ALA A 61 -1.46 -13.91 17.06
C ALA A 61 -2.34 -12.85 17.76
N ASN A 62 -2.40 -12.85 19.09
CA ASN A 62 -3.30 -11.98 19.86
C ASN A 62 -3.19 -10.49 19.47
N ASN A 63 -1.97 -10.00 19.24
CA ASN A 63 -1.74 -8.58 18.91
C ASN A 63 -1.09 -8.41 17.53
N LEU A 64 -1.06 -9.46 16.69
CA LEU A 64 -0.38 -9.45 15.40
C LEU A 64 -1.29 -9.95 14.29
N ALA A 65 -1.35 -9.23 13.18
CA ALA A 65 -2.02 -9.67 11.96
C ALA A 65 -1.11 -9.54 10.74
N LEU A 66 -1.30 -10.44 9.79
CA LEU A 66 -0.83 -10.26 8.43
C LEU A 66 -1.78 -9.28 7.73
N SER A 67 -1.23 -8.22 7.17
CA SER A 67 -1.99 -7.20 6.44
C SER A 67 -1.72 -7.32 4.95
N LEU A 68 -2.78 -7.40 4.15
CA LEU A 68 -2.74 -7.39 2.70
C LEU A 68 -3.50 -6.16 2.21
N ASN A 69 -2.89 -5.37 1.34
CA ASN A 69 -3.48 -4.14 0.81
C ASN A 69 -3.35 -4.10 -0.71
N ALA A 70 -4.44 -3.79 -1.38
CA ALA A 70 -4.46 -3.50 -2.81
C ALA A 70 -5.33 -2.27 -3.08
N GLY A 71 -4.90 -1.41 -4.01
CA GLY A 71 -5.64 -0.18 -4.26
C GLY A 71 -5.33 0.47 -5.59
N TYR A 72 -5.88 1.65 -5.73
CA TYR A 72 -5.62 2.58 -6.82
C TYR A 72 -5.35 3.95 -6.23
N ILE A 73 -4.37 4.65 -6.77
CA ILE A 73 -4.10 6.06 -6.42
C ILE A 73 -3.67 6.83 -7.67
N ASN A 74 -4.23 8.01 -7.84
CA ASN A 74 -3.87 8.95 -8.88
C ASN A 74 -3.27 10.20 -8.25
N PHE A 75 -2.03 10.51 -8.62
CA PHE A 75 -1.35 11.74 -8.23
C PHE A 75 -1.54 12.78 -9.33
N PHE A 76 -2.18 13.89 -8.99
CA PHE A 76 -2.39 15.00 -9.91
C PHE A 76 -1.08 15.74 -10.16
N GLY A 77 -0.72 15.87 -11.44
CA GLY A 77 0.46 16.61 -11.87
C GLY A 77 0.33 18.10 -11.56
N ARG A 78 1.44 18.73 -11.15
CA ARG A 78 1.45 20.20 -11.00
C ARG A 78 1.39 20.86 -12.37
N ARG A 79 0.47 21.79 -12.50
CA ARG A 79 0.28 22.64 -13.70
C ARG A 79 0.72 24.04 -13.36
N ASN A 80 1.87 24.44 -13.87
CA ASN A 80 2.35 25.82 -13.83
C ASN A 80 2.43 26.36 -15.26
N GLN A 81 2.55 27.69 -15.43
CA GLN A 81 2.56 28.34 -16.76
C GLN A 81 3.65 27.82 -17.72
N VAL A 82 4.67 27.12 -17.23
CA VAL A 82 5.83 26.64 -17.99
C VAL A 82 5.90 25.10 -18.07
N LEU A 83 5.30 24.36 -17.12
CA LEU A 83 5.38 22.90 -17.06
C LEU A 83 4.00 22.29 -16.83
N GLN A 84 3.58 21.46 -17.77
CA GLN A 84 2.41 20.59 -17.62
C GLN A 84 2.90 19.18 -17.28
N VAL A 85 2.89 18.81 -15.99
CA VAL A 85 3.19 17.44 -15.57
C VAL A 85 1.95 16.59 -15.69
N GLN A 86 2.08 15.43 -16.34
CA GLN A 86 0.97 14.48 -16.47
C GLN A 86 0.65 13.83 -15.11
N ASP A 87 -0.61 13.45 -14.95
CA ASP A 87 -1.07 12.69 -13.80
C ASP A 87 -0.42 11.30 -13.77
N LEU A 88 -0.15 10.81 -12.57
CA LEU A 88 0.52 9.54 -12.35
C LEU A 88 -0.43 8.57 -11.65
N SER A 89 -0.92 7.57 -12.38
CA SER A 89 -1.82 6.54 -11.85
C SER A 89 -1.07 5.26 -11.56
N TYR A 90 -1.28 4.72 -10.35
CA TYR A 90 -0.68 3.47 -9.90
C TYR A 90 -1.70 2.58 -9.18
N ALA A 91 -1.49 1.27 -9.30
CA ALA A 91 -2.15 0.25 -8.49
C ALA A 91 -1.14 -0.35 -7.51
N PRO A 92 -1.06 0.13 -6.26
CA PRO A 92 -0.21 -0.47 -5.24
C PRO A 92 -0.81 -1.80 -4.77
N ALA A 93 0.08 -2.80 -4.59
CA ALA A 93 -0.22 -4.08 -3.96
C ALA A 93 0.85 -4.37 -2.92
N LYS A 94 0.48 -4.49 -1.66
CA LYS A 94 1.40 -4.57 -0.52
C LYS A 94 0.95 -5.64 0.47
N ALA A 95 1.93 -6.25 1.13
CA ALA A 95 1.72 -7.14 2.27
C ALA A 95 2.62 -6.71 3.42
N GLY A 96 2.21 -6.98 4.64
CA GLY A 96 2.98 -6.56 5.80
C GLY A 96 2.42 -7.10 7.12
N LEU A 97 2.90 -6.53 8.19
CA LEU A 97 2.48 -6.88 9.54
C LEU A 97 1.85 -5.67 10.22
N LYS A 98 0.73 -5.90 10.89
CA LYS A 98 0.04 -4.97 11.75
C LYS A 98 0.16 -5.47 13.19
N TYR A 99 0.63 -4.63 14.10
CA TYR A 99 0.76 -4.93 15.52
C TYR A 99 -0.08 -3.95 16.35
N TRP A 100 -0.99 -4.47 17.16
CA TRP A 100 -1.80 -3.67 18.08
C TRP A 100 -1.00 -3.33 19.33
N LEU A 101 -0.78 -2.03 19.54
CA LEU A 101 -0.09 -1.47 20.71
C LEU A 101 -1.03 -1.32 21.91
N SER A 102 -2.31 -1.07 21.62
CA SER A 102 -3.40 -0.98 22.60
C SER A 102 -4.74 -1.27 21.93
N GLU A 103 -5.86 -1.21 22.68
CA GLU A 103 -7.19 -1.33 22.10
C GLU A 103 -7.42 -0.25 21.05
N GLY A 104 -7.50 -0.68 19.78
CA GLY A 104 -7.76 0.19 18.63
C GLY A 104 -6.53 0.89 18.04
N PHE A 105 -5.41 1.07 18.76
CA PHE A 105 -4.21 1.71 18.21
C PHE A 105 -3.18 0.69 17.73
N TYR A 106 -2.66 0.87 16.51
CA TYR A 106 -1.73 -0.06 15.89
C TYR A 106 -0.55 0.63 15.19
N ALA A 107 0.54 -0.13 15.04
CA ALA A 107 1.61 0.15 14.10
C ALA A 107 1.56 -0.88 12.96
N GLU A 108 1.90 -0.47 11.75
CA GLU A 108 1.88 -1.31 10.57
C GLU A 108 3.11 -1.04 9.69
N GLY A 109 3.69 -2.11 9.15
CA GLY A 109 4.76 -2.02 8.16
C GLY A 109 4.41 -2.90 6.97
N GLN A 110 4.39 -2.32 5.77
CA GLN A 110 4.06 -3.03 4.53
C GLN A 110 5.15 -2.89 3.49
N LEU A 111 5.35 -3.94 2.69
CA LEU A 111 6.23 -3.98 1.53
C LEU A 111 5.45 -4.50 0.33
N GLY A 112 5.82 -4.07 -0.88
CA GLY A 112 5.14 -4.53 -2.08
C GLY A 112 5.59 -3.82 -3.33
N VAL A 113 4.67 -3.63 -4.25
CA VAL A 113 4.90 -3.00 -5.54
C VAL A 113 3.83 -1.97 -5.86
N ALA A 114 4.20 -0.93 -6.56
CA ALA A 114 3.28 0.01 -7.20
C ALA A 114 3.33 -0.23 -8.71
N LEU A 115 2.24 -0.80 -9.23
CA LEU A 115 2.09 -1.14 -10.65
C LEU A 115 1.62 0.11 -11.40
N PRO A 116 2.31 0.54 -12.48
CA PRO A 116 1.88 1.71 -13.25
C PRO A 116 0.63 1.37 -14.06
N LEU A 117 -0.30 2.30 -14.11
CA LEU A 117 -1.48 2.25 -14.98
C LEU A 117 -1.40 3.26 -16.14
N SER A 118 -0.44 4.18 -16.08
CA SER A 118 -0.15 5.12 -17.17
C SER A 118 1.00 4.62 -18.03
N SER A 119 0.94 4.84 -19.33
CA SER A 119 1.97 4.43 -20.29
C SER A 119 3.32 5.10 -20.00
N GLY A 120 4.42 4.38 -20.24
CA GLY A 120 5.78 4.92 -20.05
C GLY A 120 6.29 4.91 -18.61
N LEU A 121 5.50 4.46 -17.63
CA LEU A 121 5.92 4.30 -16.25
C LEU A 121 6.40 2.87 -15.99
N LYS A 122 7.19 2.70 -14.94
CA LYS A 122 7.70 1.39 -14.49
C LYS A 122 7.13 0.99 -13.13
N THR A 123 7.08 -0.31 -12.89
CA THR A 123 6.78 -0.86 -11.57
C THR A 123 7.83 -0.40 -10.56
N LEU A 124 7.38 0.07 -9.41
CA LEU A 124 8.22 0.56 -8.33
C LEU A 124 8.09 -0.39 -7.13
N PHE A 125 9.18 -0.56 -6.40
CA PHE A 125 9.14 -1.20 -5.09
C PHE A 125 8.52 -0.23 -4.10
N ALA A 126 7.54 -0.69 -3.33
CA ALA A 126 6.81 0.11 -2.34
C ALA A 126 7.12 -0.38 -0.93
N TRP A 127 7.37 0.55 0.00
CA TRP A 127 7.50 0.31 1.43
C TRP A 127 6.70 1.36 2.18
N SER A 128 6.09 0.96 3.30
CA SER A 128 5.07 1.78 3.94
C SER A 128 5.00 1.49 5.45
N PRO A 129 5.80 2.15 6.30
CA PRO A 129 5.56 2.21 7.73
C PRO A 129 4.42 3.17 8.04
N GLY A 130 3.62 2.82 9.04
CA GLY A 130 2.49 3.65 9.47
C GLY A 130 1.97 3.30 10.84
N ILE A 131 1.07 4.12 11.31
CA ILE A 131 0.30 3.96 12.53
C ILE A 131 -1.17 4.25 12.24
N GLY A 132 -2.05 3.75 13.06
CA GLY A 132 -3.47 4.04 12.91
C GLY A 132 -4.28 3.67 14.13
N THR A 133 -5.55 3.98 14.04
CA THR A 133 -6.51 3.67 15.07
C THR A 133 -7.79 3.12 14.47
N GLN A 134 -8.41 2.18 15.16
CA GLN A 134 -9.69 1.60 14.82
C GLN A 134 -10.72 1.93 15.88
N PHE A 135 -11.79 2.56 15.49
CA PHE A 135 -12.94 2.87 16.34
C PHE A 135 -14.03 1.84 16.11
N ARG A 136 -14.47 1.17 17.15
CA ARG A 136 -15.64 0.28 17.07
C ARG A 136 -16.89 1.11 16.75
N LEU A 137 -17.65 0.64 15.77
CA LEU A 137 -18.95 1.16 15.43
C LEU A 137 -20.04 0.26 16.02
N SER A 138 -20.94 -0.25 15.20
CA SER A 138 -22.00 -1.17 15.61
C SER A 138 -21.64 -2.59 15.23
N GLY A 139 -21.81 -3.54 16.15
CA GLY A 139 -21.45 -4.94 15.94
C GLY A 139 -19.93 -5.12 15.82
N GLU A 140 -19.48 -5.92 14.85
CA GLU A 140 -18.07 -6.20 14.56
C GLU A 140 -17.41 -5.15 13.64
N ASN A 141 -18.18 -4.16 13.17
CA ASN A 141 -17.72 -3.16 12.23
C ASN A 141 -16.87 -2.08 12.91
N LYS A 142 -15.87 -1.56 12.18
CA LYS A 142 -14.94 -0.55 12.69
C LYS A 142 -14.69 0.54 11.64
N LEU A 143 -14.35 1.74 12.13
CA LEU A 143 -13.76 2.79 11.32
C LEU A 143 -12.25 2.76 11.53
N ASP A 144 -11.48 2.64 10.46
CA ASP A 144 -10.01 2.62 10.47
C ASP A 144 -9.47 3.95 9.95
N LEU A 145 -8.68 4.63 10.77
CA LEU A 145 -7.97 5.85 10.41
C LEU A 145 -6.47 5.57 10.49
N GLY A 146 -5.77 5.69 9.37
CA GLY A 146 -4.34 5.41 9.29
C GLY A 146 -3.55 6.56 8.70
N ILE A 147 -2.37 6.77 9.24
CA ILE A 147 -1.35 7.67 8.70
C ILE A 147 -0.11 6.82 8.42
N ARG A 148 0.47 6.97 7.24
CA ARG A 148 1.67 6.27 6.85
C ARG A 148 2.61 7.16 6.04
N TYR A 149 3.88 6.85 6.07
CA TYR A 149 4.80 7.32 5.07
C TYR A 149 5.01 6.23 4.03
N GLU A 150 4.93 6.57 2.77
CA GLU A 150 5.08 5.62 1.68
C GLU A 150 6.23 6.04 0.78
N GLY A 151 7.16 5.12 0.53
CA GLY A 151 8.27 5.33 -0.36
C GLY A 151 8.22 4.35 -1.53
N TRP A 152 8.21 4.87 -2.75
CA TRP A 152 8.25 4.08 -3.97
C TRP A 152 9.59 4.26 -4.66
N THR A 153 10.35 3.18 -4.78
CA THR A 153 11.72 3.18 -5.28
C THR A 153 11.82 2.39 -6.57
N GLY A 154 12.46 2.95 -7.57
CA GLY A 154 12.66 2.29 -8.86
C GLY A 154 13.87 2.83 -9.59
N LYS A 155 14.35 2.07 -10.58
CA LYS A 155 15.46 2.53 -11.45
C LYS A 155 14.93 3.64 -12.36
N ARG A 156 15.68 4.73 -12.43
CA ARG A 156 15.47 5.78 -13.42
C ARG A 156 15.98 5.30 -14.77
N ASP A 157 15.14 5.40 -15.82
CA ASP A 157 15.67 5.35 -17.18
C ASP A 157 16.39 6.65 -17.46
N SER A 158 17.69 6.59 -17.53
CA SER A 158 18.46 7.67 -18.10
C SER A 158 19.25 7.13 -19.28
N ASN A 159 18.80 7.49 -20.48
CA ASN A 159 19.69 7.50 -21.66
C ASN A 159 20.76 8.61 -21.59
N LEU A 160 20.94 9.22 -20.45
CA LEU A 160 21.93 10.27 -20.17
C LEU A 160 22.78 9.85 -18.97
N ILE A 161 23.99 9.48 -19.27
CA ILE A 161 25.27 9.40 -18.53
C ILE A 161 25.23 9.82 -17.04
N ALA A 162 24.36 9.29 -16.24
CA ALA A 162 24.48 9.30 -14.80
C ALA A 162 23.81 8.04 -14.27
N ALA A 163 24.62 7.01 -14.17
CA ALA A 163 24.27 5.71 -13.67
C ALA A 163 23.47 5.75 -12.37
N ASN A 164 22.54 4.78 -12.25
CA ASN A 164 22.02 4.22 -10.99
C ASN A 164 21.48 5.17 -9.93
N THR A 165 20.91 6.30 -10.27
CA THR A 165 20.17 7.08 -9.28
C THR A 165 18.82 6.40 -9.01
N ILE A 166 18.71 5.75 -7.85
CA ILE A 166 17.46 5.28 -7.30
C ILE A 166 16.57 6.51 -7.07
N ASN A 167 15.46 6.58 -7.80
CA ASN A 167 14.50 7.66 -7.62
C ASN A 167 13.39 7.19 -6.69
N THR A 168 13.36 7.74 -5.48
CA THR A 168 12.32 7.45 -4.50
C THR A 168 11.24 8.52 -4.58
N LYS A 169 9.99 8.11 -4.83
CA LYS A 169 8.79 8.95 -4.70
C LYS A 169 8.24 8.75 -3.30
N GLY A 170 8.48 9.73 -2.41
CA GLY A 170 7.97 9.71 -1.05
C GLY A 170 6.68 10.52 -0.91
N PHE A 171 5.75 10.04 -0.10
CA PHE A 171 4.55 10.78 0.28
C PHE A 171 4.01 10.35 1.64
N ALA A 172 3.36 11.29 2.33
CA ALA A 172 2.54 10.96 3.49
C ALA A 172 1.16 10.51 3.01
N GLY A 173 0.70 9.36 3.47
CA GLY A 173 -0.59 8.79 3.13
C GLY A 173 -1.56 8.85 4.31
N LEU A 174 -2.79 9.30 4.06
CA LEU A 174 -3.92 9.20 4.99
C LEU A 174 -4.90 8.19 4.44
N ARG A 175 -5.44 7.33 5.30
CA ARG A 175 -6.47 6.34 4.95
C ARG A 175 -7.66 6.47 5.88
N PHE A 176 -8.86 6.46 5.30
CA PHE A 176 -10.14 6.41 5.98
C PHE A 176 -10.90 5.21 5.44
N ALA A 177 -11.19 4.23 6.29
CA ALA A 177 -11.81 3.01 5.82
C ALA A 177 -12.87 2.48 6.75
N TYR A 178 -13.91 1.90 6.16
CA TYR A 178 -14.86 1.07 6.86
C TYR A 178 -14.36 -0.38 6.84
N VAL A 179 -14.32 -1.00 8.01
CA VAL A 179 -13.84 -2.37 8.22
C VAL A 179 -15.00 -3.23 8.64
N PHE A 180 -15.23 -4.27 7.87
CA PHE A 180 -16.22 -5.31 8.14
C PHE A 180 -15.59 -6.40 9.02
N GLY A 181 -16.22 -6.75 10.14
CA GLY A 181 -15.93 -7.96 10.88
C GLY A 181 -16.68 -9.13 10.21
N LEU A 182 -15.96 -10.18 9.86
CA LEU A 182 -16.54 -11.37 9.23
C LEU A 182 -16.69 -12.49 10.24
#